data_39d250909a94f8981580b6496521ec01
#
_entry.id   39d250909a94f8981580b6496521ec01
#
_cell.length_a   1.000
_cell.length_b   1.000
_cell.length_c   1.000
_cell.angle_alpha   90.00
_cell.angle_beta   90.00
_cell.angle_gamma   90.00
#
_symmetry.space_group_name_H-M   'P 1'
#
loop_
_entity.id
_entity.type
_entity.pdbx_description
1 polymer ?
#
loop_
_entity_poly.entity_id
_entity_poly.type
_entity_poly.pdbx_seq_one_letter_code
_entity_poly.pdbx_strand_id
1 'polypeptide(L)'
;MKKITLLIVTTAALAIAAGTPFLRAVFADKPADIKIDNFSFTPQTITVPAGTQVHWTNRDDIPHNVVSEDRSFKSKALDTDDQFSYTFNKPGTYKYFCSIHPKMTATVVVK
;
A
#
# COMPACT_ATOMS: atom_id res chain seq x y z
N MET A 1 46.03 -4.93 -30.64
CA MET A 1 45.60 -4.86 -30.36
C MET A 1 44.71 -4.48 -29.95
N LYS A 2 44.60 -4.34 -29.79
CA LYS A 2 43.95 -4.14 -29.44
C LYS A 2 42.92 -3.87 -29.00
N LYS A 3 42.71 -3.78 -28.88
CA LYS A 3 41.88 -3.70 -28.57
C LYS A 3 40.99 -3.37 -28.02
N ILE A 4 40.92 -3.22 -27.85
CA ILE A 4 40.23 -3.09 -27.49
C ILE A 4 39.35 -2.58 -27.00
N THR A 5 39.45 -2.37 -26.71
CA THR A 5 38.73 -2.04 -26.25
C THR A 5 37.66 -1.66 -26.05
N LEU A 6 37.59 -1.50 -26.04
CA LEU A 6 36.68 -1.28 -25.96
C LEU A 6 35.71 -1.07 -25.47
N LEU A 7 35.62 -0.90 -25.22
CA LEU A 7 34.82 -0.83 -24.92
C LEU A 7 33.91 -0.64 -24.41
N ILE A 8 33.77 -0.62 -24.20
CA ILE A 8 33.08 -0.72 -23.85
C ILE A 8 32.26 -0.07 -23.37
N VAL A 9 32.51 0.24 -23.09
CA VAL A 9 31.90 0.82 -22.67
C VAL A 9 30.83 1.05 -22.64
N THR A 10 30.76 1.23 -22.72
CA THR A 10 29.91 1.39 -22.95
C THR A 10 28.91 1.21 -22.41
N THR A 11 28.89 0.92 -22.32
CA THR A 11 28.15 0.48 -21.80
C THR A 11 27.42 1.04 -21.02
N ALA A 12 28.02 1.20 -20.62
CA ALA A 12 27.61 1.84 -19.68
C ALA A 12 26.43 2.49 -19.89
N ALA A 13 26.74 3.03 -20.50
CA ALA A 13 25.82 3.84 -20.77
C ALA A 13 24.57 3.35 -20.48
N LEU A 14 24.44 2.55 -20.86
CA LEU A 14 23.35 2.08 -20.81
C LEU A 14 22.75 2.06 -19.64
N ALA A 15 23.31 1.74 -18.92
CA ALA A 15 22.83 1.61 -17.68
C ALA A 15 22.13 2.74 -17.19
N ILE A 16 22.59 3.76 -17.56
CA ILE A 16 22.11 4.90 -17.14
C ILE A 16 20.68 5.05 -17.23
N ALA A 17 20.19 4.94 -18.29
CA ALA A 17 18.86 5.19 -18.51
C ALA A 17 18.03 4.32 -17.63
N ALA A 18 18.52 3.23 -17.34
CA ALA A 18 17.78 2.29 -16.60
C ALA A 18 17.45 2.73 -15.21
N GLY A 19 18.19 3.60 -14.67
CA GLY A 19 17.96 4.00 -13.32
C GLY A 19 16.64 4.68 -13.06
N THR A 20 16.11 5.34 -14.02
CA THR A 20 14.93 6.12 -13.81
C THR A 20 13.66 5.32 -13.58
N PRO A 21 13.32 4.38 -14.39
CA PRO A 21 12.12 3.60 -14.12
C PRO A 21 12.24 2.77 -12.86
N PHE A 22 13.43 2.44 -12.48
CA PHE A 22 13.67 1.69 -11.29
C PHE A 22 13.24 2.43 -10.04
N LEU A 23 13.48 3.71 -9.96
CA LEU A 23 13.09 4.49 -8.81
C LEU A 23 11.58 4.52 -8.61
N ARG A 24 10.84 4.58 -9.68
CA ARG A 24 9.41 4.58 -9.58
C ARG A 24 8.88 3.29 -9.01
N ALA A 25 9.43 2.19 -9.42
CA ALA A 25 9.01 0.89 -8.91
C ALA A 25 9.24 0.77 -7.42
N VAL A 26 10.32 1.33 -6.93
CA VAL A 26 10.63 1.25 -5.50
C VAL A 26 9.56 1.94 -4.67
N PHE A 27 9.06 3.10 -5.09
CA PHE A 27 8.03 3.78 -4.34
C PHE A 27 6.72 2.98 -4.32
N ALA A 28 6.34 2.39 -5.43
CA ALA A 28 5.09 1.66 -5.50
C ALA A 28 5.12 0.37 -4.70
N ASP A 29 6.31 -0.17 -4.46
CA ASP A 29 6.44 -1.44 -3.77
C ASP A 29 6.41 -1.32 -2.25
N LYS A 30 6.47 -0.12 -1.72
CA LYS A 30 6.53 0.04 -0.29
C LYS A 30 5.14 -0.12 0.33
N PRO A 31 4.93 -1.13 1.18
CA PRO A 31 3.61 -1.33 1.78
C PRO A 31 3.34 -0.29 2.86
N ALA A 32 2.09 -0.10 3.17
CA ALA A 32 1.65 0.78 4.23
C ALA A 32 0.85 -0.04 5.23
N ASP A 33 1.02 0.24 6.51
CA ASP A 33 0.38 -0.53 7.57
C ASP A 33 -0.60 0.33 8.35
N ILE A 34 -1.77 -0.24 8.63
CA ILE A 34 -2.78 0.37 9.46
C ILE A 34 -3.09 -0.60 10.58
N LYS A 35 -3.10 -0.10 11.79
CA LYS A 35 -3.40 -0.88 12.97
C LYS A 35 -4.84 -0.61 13.38
N ILE A 36 -5.57 -1.66 13.74
CA ILE A 36 -6.91 -1.55 14.32
C ILE A 36 -6.73 -1.82 15.80
N ASP A 37 -6.99 -0.81 16.62
CA ASP A 37 -6.76 -0.93 18.04
C ASP A 37 -7.64 0.08 18.77
N ASN A 38 -8.19 -0.32 19.90
CA ASN A 38 -9.01 0.56 20.70
C ASN A 38 -10.15 1.18 19.89
N PHE A 39 -10.81 0.35 19.08
CA PHE A 39 -11.93 0.75 18.23
C PHE A 39 -11.57 1.89 17.27
N SER A 40 -10.36 1.91 16.78
CA SER A 40 -9.88 2.95 15.87
C SER A 40 -8.97 2.35 14.80
N PHE A 41 -8.94 3.00 13.64
CA PHE A 41 -7.94 2.73 12.61
C PHE A 41 -6.80 3.74 12.78
N THR A 42 -5.58 3.26 12.90
CA THR A 42 -4.41 4.11 13.12
C THR A 42 -3.32 3.86 12.08
N PRO A 43 -2.92 4.82 11.28
CA PRO A 43 -3.44 6.20 11.22
C PRO A 43 -4.85 6.23 10.64
N GLN A 44 -5.62 7.24 11.01
CA GLN A 44 -7.00 7.35 10.52
C GLN A 44 -7.04 7.77 9.05
N THR A 45 -6.07 8.54 8.61
CA THR A 45 -5.95 8.95 7.21
C THR A 45 -4.52 8.70 6.75
N ILE A 46 -4.37 8.02 5.62
CA ILE A 46 -3.06 7.86 5.00
C ILE A 46 -3.15 8.29 3.54
N THR A 47 -2.01 8.73 3.02
CA THR A 47 -1.87 9.07 1.60
C THR A 47 -0.77 8.20 1.03
N VAL A 48 -1.08 7.48 -0.04
CA VAL A 48 -0.15 6.55 -0.65
C VAL A 48 -0.16 6.72 -2.17
N PRO A 49 0.94 6.39 -2.85
CA PRO A 49 0.93 6.41 -4.31
C PRO A 49 0.13 5.22 -4.86
N ALA A 50 -0.39 5.38 -6.08
CA ALA A 50 -1.08 4.30 -6.75
C ALA A 50 -0.15 3.09 -6.89
N GLY A 51 -0.69 1.90 -6.68
CA GLY A 51 0.09 0.67 -6.69
C GLY A 51 0.49 0.19 -5.30
N THR A 52 0.20 0.98 -4.27
CA THR A 52 0.57 0.61 -2.90
C THR A 52 -0.35 -0.45 -2.34
N GLN A 53 0.24 -1.45 -1.69
CA GLN A 53 -0.51 -2.42 -0.93
C GLN A 53 -0.63 -1.93 0.52
N VAL A 54 -1.85 -1.88 1.03
CA VAL A 54 -2.13 -1.47 2.40
C VAL A 54 -2.51 -2.69 3.20
N HIS A 55 -1.95 -2.81 4.40
CA HIS A 55 -2.20 -3.92 5.32
C HIS A 55 -2.90 -3.41 6.57
N TRP A 56 -3.97 -4.08 6.95
CA TRP A 56 -4.65 -3.80 8.22
C TRP A 56 -4.42 -4.99 9.14
N THR A 57 -4.05 -4.72 10.37
CA THR A 57 -3.88 -5.76 11.39
C THR A 57 -4.75 -5.42 12.59
N ASN A 58 -5.60 -6.36 13.00
CA ASN A 58 -6.43 -6.15 14.18
C ASN A 58 -5.64 -6.48 15.44
N ARG A 59 -5.47 -5.46 16.30
CA ARG A 59 -4.78 -5.63 17.58
C ARG A 59 -5.73 -5.54 18.77
N ASP A 60 -7.04 -5.39 18.51
CA ASP A 60 -8.03 -5.44 19.58
C ASP A 60 -8.33 -6.89 19.96
N ASP A 61 -8.92 -7.07 21.12
CA ASP A 61 -9.34 -8.38 21.57
C ASP A 61 -10.76 -8.74 21.15
N ILE A 62 -11.34 -7.95 20.24
CA ILE A 62 -12.64 -8.23 19.64
C ILE A 62 -12.52 -8.13 18.13
N PRO A 63 -13.43 -8.75 17.38
CA PRO A 63 -13.35 -8.70 15.91
C PRO A 63 -13.71 -7.34 15.34
N HIS A 64 -13.06 -7.00 14.24
CA HIS A 64 -13.35 -5.83 13.42
C HIS A 64 -13.27 -6.24 11.96
N ASN A 65 -13.78 -5.39 11.06
CA ASN A 65 -13.55 -5.62 9.64
C ASN A 65 -13.28 -4.30 8.92
N VAL A 66 -12.97 -4.39 7.64
CA VAL A 66 -12.60 -3.24 6.81
C VAL A 66 -13.51 -3.26 5.60
N VAL A 67 -14.34 -2.24 5.45
CA VAL A 67 -15.32 -2.18 4.37
C VAL A 67 -15.28 -0.79 3.75
N SER A 68 -15.01 -0.70 2.45
CA SER A 68 -15.03 0.60 1.78
C SER A 68 -16.46 1.05 1.53
N GLU A 69 -16.68 2.37 1.57
CA GLU A 69 -18.01 2.92 1.32
C GLU A 69 -18.47 2.66 -0.12
N ASP A 70 -17.51 2.69 -1.06
CA ASP A 70 -17.83 2.45 -2.47
C ASP A 70 -17.79 0.97 -2.85
N ARG A 71 -17.58 0.09 -1.88
CA ARG A 71 -17.58 -1.35 -2.09
C ARG A 71 -16.41 -1.87 -2.91
N SER A 72 -15.36 -1.09 -3.09
CA SER A 72 -14.21 -1.56 -3.84
C SER A 72 -13.42 -2.62 -3.06
N PHE A 73 -13.52 -2.66 -1.74
CA PHE A 73 -12.89 -3.72 -0.96
C PHE A 73 -13.70 -4.01 0.30
N LYS A 74 -13.54 -5.24 0.79
CA LYS A 74 -14.24 -5.68 1.99
C LYS A 74 -13.49 -6.87 2.58
N SER A 75 -13.16 -6.80 3.86
CA SER A 75 -12.58 -7.94 4.55
C SER A 75 -13.68 -8.77 5.20
N LYS A 76 -13.33 -10.00 5.57
CA LYS A 76 -14.14 -10.75 6.51
C LYS A 76 -13.87 -10.20 7.91
N ALA A 77 -14.53 -10.73 8.91
CA ALA A 77 -14.24 -10.36 10.29
C ALA A 77 -12.81 -10.79 10.62
N LEU A 78 -12.07 -9.88 11.22
CA LEU A 78 -10.68 -10.10 11.59
C LEU A 78 -10.63 -10.29 13.10
N ASP A 79 -10.17 -11.44 13.54
CA ASP A 79 -9.93 -11.69 14.96
C ASP A 79 -8.60 -11.05 15.35
N THR A 80 -8.25 -11.11 16.62
CA THR A 80 -6.97 -10.56 17.08
C THR A 80 -5.82 -11.13 16.27
N ASP A 81 -4.95 -10.24 15.79
CA ASP A 81 -3.77 -10.52 14.97
C ASP A 81 -4.07 -10.97 13.54
N ASP A 82 -5.33 -11.08 13.15
CA ASP A 82 -5.67 -11.32 11.75
C ASP A 82 -5.38 -10.08 10.91
N GLN A 83 -5.11 -10.30 9.63
CA GLN A 83 -4.73 -9.25 8.71
C GLN A 83 -5.59 -9.27 7.46
N PHE A 84 -5.73 -8.10 6.85
CA PHE A 84 -6.35 -7.92 5.56
C PHE A 84 -5.46 -6.99 4.74
N SER A 85 -5.34 -7.26 3.45
CA SER A 85 -4.54 -6.43 2.55
C SER A 85 -5.32 -6.12 1.30
N TYR A 86 -5.07 -4.93 0.75
CA TYR A 86 -5.66 -4.51 -0.52
C TYR A 86 -4.68 -3.60 -1.24
N THR A 87 -4.56 -3.78 -2.56
CA THR A 87 -3.67 -2.97 -3.38
C THR A 87 -4.48 -1.89 -4.09
N PHE A 88 -4.10 -0.64 -3.87
CA PHE A 88 -4.80 0.52 -4.43
C PHE A 88 -4.14 0.94 -5.73
N ASN A 89 -4.70 0.52 -6.86
CA ASN A 89 -4.12 0.81 -8.17
C ASN A 89 -4.65 2.09 -8.80
N LYS A 90 -5.77 2.61 -8.30
CA LYS A 90 -6.44 3.73 -8.94
C LYS A 90 -6.44 4.93 -8.00
N PRO A 91 -6.00 6.10 -8.45
CA PRO A 91 -6.07 7.32 -7.62
C PRO A 91 -7.50 7.64 -7.20
N GLY A 92 -7.62 8.18 -6.01
CA GLY A 92 -8.93 8.55 -5.47
C GLY A 92 -8.89 8.62 -3.97
N THR A 93 -10.03 8.97 -3.39
CA THR A 93 -10.21 9.02 -1.94
C THR A 93 -11.16 7.90 -1.55
N TYR A 94 -10.67 7.00 -0.71
CA TYR A 94 -11.41 5.79 -0.33
C TYR A 94 -11.74 5.85 1.14
N LYS A 95 -13.01 6.13 1.44
CA LYS A 95 -13.48 6.11 2.82
C LYS A 95 -13.90 4.70 3.18
N TYR A 96 -13.58 4.28 4.39
CA TYR A 96 -13.92 2.95 4.83
C TYR A 96 -14.29 2.94 6.31
N PHE A 97 -14.85 1.85 6.75
CA PHE A 97 -15.36 1.73 8.11
C PHE A 97 -15.38 0.27 8.54
N CYS A 98 -15.68 0.05 9.82
CA CYS A 98 -15.90 -1.28 10.35
C CYS A 98 -17.42 -1.49 10.41
N SER A 99 -17.93 -2.51 9.72
CA SER A 99 -19.38 -2.74 9.70
C SER A 99 -19.91 -3.28 11.02
N ILE A 100 -19.03 -3.81 11.86
CA ILE A 100 -19.40 -4.30 13.19
C ILE A 100 -19.55 -3.12 14.16
N HIS A 101 -18.76 -2.08 13.96
CA HIS A 101 -18.77 -0.85 14.77
C HIS A 101 -18.78 0.35 13.81
N PRO A 102 -19.93 0.69 13.24
CA PRO A 102 -19.97 1.63 12.10
C PRO A 102 -19.43 3.03 12.35
N LYS A 103 -19.23 3.43 13.59
CA LYS A 103 -18.63 4.73 13.87
C LYS A 103 -17.11 4.74 13.70
N MET A 104 -16.50 3.57 13.59
CA MET A 104 -15.07 3.48 13.28
C MET A 104 -14.89 3.75 11.79
N THR A 105 -14.37 4.91 11.45
CA THR A 105 -14.21 5.34 10.05
C THR A 105 -12.79 5.82 9.80
N ALA A 106 -12.37 5.74 8.56
CA ALA A 106 -11.03 6.15 8.16
C ALA A 106 -10.96 6.37 6.65
N THR A 107 -9.79 6.78 6.17
CA THR A 107 -9.64 7.17 4.76
C THR A 107 -8.27 6.80 4.23
N VAL A 108 -8.23 6.28 3.01
CA VAL A 108 -7.00 6.13 2.24
C VAL A 108 -7.08 7.07 1.04
N VAL A 109 -6.11 7.95 0.92
CA VAL A 109 -5.98 8.83 -0.24
C VAL A 109 -4.91 8.26 -1.15
N VAL A 110 -5.26 8.00 -2.41
CA VAL A 110 -4.35 7.41 -3.38
C VAL A 110 -4.02 8.45 -4.44
N LYS A 111 -2.76 8.73 -4.67
CA LYS A 111 -2.32 9.76 -5.61
C LYS A 111 -1.55 9.24 -6.82
#